data_9d9626ed19d4204ae61391b6f06c9e9f
#
_entry.id   9d9626ed19d4204ae61391b6f06c9e9f
#
_cell.length_a   1.000
_cell.length_b   1.000
_cell.length_c   1.000
_cell.angle_alpha   90.00
_cell.angle_beta   90.00
_cell.angle_gamma   90.00
#
_symmetry.space_group_name_H-M   'P 1'
#
loop_
_entity.id
_entity.type
_entity.pdbx_description
1 polymer ?
#
loop_
_entity_poly.entity_id
_entity_poly.type
_entity_poly.pdbx_seq_one_letter_code
_entity_poly.pdbx_strand_id
1 'polypeptide(L)'
;MSGNANFPYQTHLNILHGPLEVIDEKALSDACEYDWYNQTLCRVNDAVVRLGVVQGEYHWHKHDNDDEFFYVIDGKLLIDLQDLTIELSPRQGYVVPKGTMHRTRALERTSILMVENYGIVPTGN
;
A
#
# COMPACT_ATOMS: atom_id res chain seq x y z
N MET A 1 -1.94 15.97 13.86
CA MET A 1 -2.68 15.76 12.61
C MET A 1 -1.82 14.95 11.65
N SER A 2 -2.40 13.98 11.03
CA SER A 2 -1.64 13.18 10.08
C SER A 2 -1.45 13.93 8.76
N GLY A 3 -0.43 13.57 7.99
CA GLY A 3 -0.21 14.09 6.66
C GLY A 3 -1.34 13.77 5.68
N ASN A 4 -2.30 12.92 6.08
CA ASN A 4 -3.43 12.52 5.24
C ASN A 4 -4.57 13.52 5.21
N ALA A 5 -4.54 14.57 6.04
CA ALA A 5 -5.64 15.53 6.15
C ALA A 5 -5.98 16.19 4.81
N ASN A 6 -5.00 16.35 3.91
CA ASN A 6 -5.17 17.01 2.61
C ASN A 6 -5.25 16.02 1.44
N PHE A 7 -5.31 14.74 1.72
CA PHE A 7 -5.36 13.70 0.69
C PHE A 7 -6.66 12.92 0.78
N PRO A 8 -7.23 12.47 -0.36
CA PRO A 8 -8.51 11.77 -0.39
C PRO A 8 -8.41 10.29 -0.05
N TYR A 9 -7.41 9.88 0.70
CA TYR A 9 -7.19 8.48 1.04
C TYR A 9 -7.64 8.17 2.46
N GLN A 10 -8.14 6.94 2.66
CA GLN A 10 -8.43 6.40 3.98
C GLN A 10 -7.22 5.59 4.44
N THR A 11 -6.37 6.20 5.24
CA THR A 11 -5.15 5.57 5.74
C THR A 11 -5.29 5.28 7.23
N HIS A 12 -5.24 4.00 7.58
CA HIS A 12 -5.41 3.51 8.94
C HIS A 12 -4.13 2.81 9.38
N LEU A 13 -3.37 3.46 10.25
CA LEU A 13 -2.07 2.98 10.70
C LEU A 13 -2.15 2.07 11.92
N ASN A 14 -3.31 1.95 12.56
CA ASN A 14 -3.50 1.02 13.65
C ASN A 14 -3.33 -0.42 13.17
N ILE A 15 -2.67 -1.22 14.00
CA ILE A 15 -2.45 -2.64 13.69
C ILE A 15 -3.74 -3.39 13.96
N LEU A 16 -4.36 -3.93 12.91
CA LEU A 16 -5.67 -4.53 12.99
C LEU A 16 -5.67 -5.89 13.70
N HIS A 17 -4.62 -6.68 13.50
CA HIS A 17 -4.50 -8.02 14.04
C HIS A 17 -3.22 -8.19 14.85
N GLY A 18 -3.37 -8.77 16.04
CA GLY A 18 -2.23 -9.15 16.86
C GLY A 18 -1.70 -10.54 16.51
N PRO A 19 -0.65 -10.99 17.22
CA PRO A 19 -0.13 -12.35 17.04
C PRO A 19 -1.21 -13.40 17.28
N LEU A 20 -1.10 -14.51 16.57
CA LEU A 20 -1.99 -15.69 16.72
C LEU A 20 -3.42 -15.45 16.23
N GLU A 21 -3.67 -14.36 15.53
CA GLU A 21 -4.95 -14.08 14.90
C GLU A 21 -4.89 -14.36 13.41
N VAL A 22 -5.96 -14.94 12.86
CA VAL A 22 -6.07 -15.17 11.42
C VAL A 22 -6.45 -13.87 10.73
N ILE A 23 -5.74 -13.55 9.67
CA ILE A 23 -6.01 -12.38 8.84
C ILE A 23 -6.70 -12.88 7.58
N ASP A 24 -7.92 -12.41 7.34
CA ASP A 24 -8.69 -12.77 6.14
C ASP A 24 -8.72 -11.56 5.21
N GLU A 25 -7.78 -11.52 4.27
CA GLU A 25 -7.65 -10.40 3.34
C GLU A 25 -8.88 -10.29 2.44
N LYS A 26 -9.41 -11.42 1.96
CA LYS A 26 -10.57 -11.38 1.06
C LYS A 26 -11.77 -10.74 1.74
N ALA A 27 -12.04 -11.11 2.98
CA ALA A 27 -13.14 -10.54 3.74
C ALA A 27 -12.96 -9.03 3.94
N LEU A 28 -11.74 -8.60 4.25
CA LEU A 28 -11.44 -7.18 4.44
C LEU A 28 -11.58 -6.39 3.13
N SER A 29 -11.07 -6.92 2.04
CA SER A 29 -11.17 -6.27 0.73
C SER A 29 -12.62 -6.19 0.25
N ASP A 30 -13.39 -7.27 0.41
CA ASP A 30 -14.80 -7.31 0.00
C ASP A 30 -15.66 -6.35 0.81
N ALA A 31 -15.32 -6.10 2.06
CA ALA A 31 -16.05 -5.17 2.91
C ALA A 31 -15.68 -3.72 2.72
N CYS A 32 -14.59 -3.44 2.02
CA CYS A 32 -14.09 -2.08 1.85
C CYS A 32 -14.95 -1.30 0.86
N GLU A 33 -15.43 -0.11 1.30
CA GLU A 33 -16.28 0.77 0.49
C GLU A 33 -15.56 2.03 0.02
N TYR A 34 -14.28 2.19 0.37
CA TYR A 34 -13.51 3.36 -0.02
C TYR A 34 -12.85 3.17 -1.39
N ASP A 35 -12.66 4.27 -2.11
CA ASP A 35 -11.92 4.24 -3.37
C ASP A 35 -10.43 4.02 -3.16
N TRP A 36 -9.88 4.55 -2.06
CA TRP A 36 -8.48 4.34 -1.71
C TRP A 36 -8.35 4.10 -0.21
N TYR A 37 -7.99 2.86 0.13
CA TYR A 37 -7.93 2.39 1.51
C TYR A 37 -6.58 1.73 1.77
N ASN A 38 -5.94 2.12 2.86
CA ASN A 38 -4.67 1.56 3.32
C ASN A 38 -4.83 1.23 4.81
N GLN A 39 -4.72 -0.04 5.14
CA GLN A 39 -4.89 -0.52 6.52
C GLN A 39 -3.68 -1.37 6.90
N THR A 40 -3.04 -1.03 8.02
CA THR A 40 -2.01 -1.89 8.60
C THR A 40 -2.66 -3.13 9.16
N LEU A 41 -2.26 -4.30 8.68
CA LEU A 41 -2.86 -5.58 9.10
C LEU A 41 -2.17 -6.17 10.31
N CYS A 42 -0.83 -6.21 10.28
CA CYS A 42 -0.05 -6.85 11.32
C CYS A 42 1.39 -6.33 11.31
N ARG A 43 2.12 -6.69 12.34
CA ARG A 43 3.53 -6.36 12.47
C ARG A 43 4.35 -7.64 12.58
N VAL A 44 5.48 -7.67 11.88
CA VAL A 44 6.46 -8.77 11.93
C VAL A 44 7.82 -8.14 12.20
N ASN A 45 8.33 -8.27 13.42
CA ASN A 45 9.56 -7.58 13.85
C ASN A 45 9.42 -6.07 13.61
N ASP A 46 10.33 -5.47 12.84
CA ASP A 46 10.29 -4.04 12.52
C ASP A 46 9.48 -3.72 11.26
N ALA A 47 8.93 -4.73 10.61
CA ALA A 47 8.14 -4.56 9.40
C ALA A 47 6.65 -4.63 9.70
N VAL A 48 5.86 -4.00 8.84
CA VAL A 48 4.40 -4.13 8.85
C VAL A 48 3.92 -4.63 7.50
N VAL A 49 2.80 -5.34 7.53
CA VAL A 49 2.07 -5.74 6.33
C VAL A 49 0.82 -4.88 6.27
N ARG A 50 0.63 -4.18 5.16
CA ARG A 50 -0.52 -3.31 4.94
C ARG A 50 -1.36 -3.83 3.78
N LEU A 51 -2.67 -3.66 3.91
CA LEU A 51 -3.60 -3.94 2.83
C LEU A 51 -3.92 -2.63 2.11
N GLY A 52 -3.81 -2.64 0.79
CA GLY A 52 -4.32 -1.57 -0.04
C GLY A 52 -5.50 -2.07 -0.86
N VAL A 53 -6.62 -1.35 -0.81
CA VAL A 53 -7.75 -1.57 -1.72
C VAL A 53 -7.94 -0.25 -2.43
N VAL A 54 -7.58 -0.23 -3.71
CA VAL A 54 -7.30 1.03 -4.40
C VAL A 54 -7.95 1.09 -5.78
N GLN A 55 -8.36 2.30 -6.14
CA GLN A 55 -8.79 2.67 -7.49
C GLN A 55 -8.55 4.17 -7.66
N GLY A 56 -7.95 4.58 -8.76
CA GLY A 56 -7.55 5.96 -8.97
C GLY A 56 -6.04 6.14 -8.86
N GLU A 57 -5.61 7.30 -8.43
CA GLU A 57 -4.20 7.67 -8.40
C GLU A 57 -3.76 8.12 -7.01
N TYR A 58 -2.58 7.66 -6.62
CA TYR A 58 -1.88 8.21 -5.46
C TYR A 58 -0.98 9.34 -5.94
N HIS A 59 -0.58 10.25 -5.03
CA HIS A 59 0.32 11.33 -5.39
C HIS A 59 1.76 10.83 -5.52
N TRP A 60 2.59 11.58 -6.26
CA TRP A 60 4.02 11.32 -6.36
C TRP A 60 4.67 11.56 -5.00
N HIS A 61 5.49 10.60 -4.56
CA HIS A 61 6.19 10.68 -3.27
C HIS A 61 7.40 9.75 -3.28
N LYS A 62 8.15 9.80 -2.19
CA LYS A 62 9.27 8.88 -1.94
C LYS A 62 9.41 8.64 -0.45
N HIS A 63 10.15 7.60 -0.10
CA HIS A 63 10.56 7.29 1.25
C HIS A 63 12.09 7.28 1.26
N ASP A 64 12.71 8.21 1.98
CA ASP A 64 14.16 8.42 1.87
C ASP A 64 14.98 7.32 2.54
N ASN A 65 14.42 6.63 3.52
CA ASN A 65 15.18 5.71 4.37
C ASN A 65 14.74 4.26 4.28
N ASP A 66 13.69 3.95 3.52
CA ASP A 66 13.07 2.62 3.55
C ASP A 66 12.67 2.16 2.16
N ASP A 67 12.85 0.87 1.92
CA ASP A 67 12.31 0.19 0.75
C ASP A 67 10.84 -0.12 0.98
N GLU A 68 10.08 -0.26 -0.10
CA GLU A 68 8.67 -0.60 -0.03
C GLU A 68 8.36 -1.72 -1.02
N PHE A 69 7.75 -2.81 -0.53
CA PHE A 69 7.34 -3.94 -1.35
C PHE A 69 5.86 -3.88 -1.64
N PHE A 70 5.51 -4.11 -2.92
CA PHE A 70 4.13 -4.21 -3.39
C PHE A 70 3.87 -5.59 -3.94
N TYR A 71 2.70 -6.15 -3.64
CA TYR A 71 2.28 -7.45 -4.17
C TYR A 71 0.80 -7.41 -4.51
N VAL A 72 0.45 -7.75 -5.75
CA VAL A 72 -0.95 -7.69 -6.21
C VAL A 72 -1.65 -9.00 -5.89
N ILE A 73 -2.81 -8.89 -5.25
CA ILE A 73 -3.68 -10.03 -4.97
C ILE A 73 -4.72 -10.14 -6.07
N ASP A 74 -5.39 -9.04 -6.39
CA ASP A 74 -6.47 -9.01 -7.38
C ASP A 74 -6.45 -7.65 -8.08
N GLY A 75 -6.80 -7.62 -9.36
CA GLY A 75 -6.78 -6.42 -10.17
C GLY A 75 -5.45 -6.20 -10.87
N LYS A 76 -5.03 -4.94 -10.98
CA LYS A 76 -3.79 -4.57 -11.65
C LYS A 76 -3.26 -3.27 -11.07
N LEU A 77 -2.02 -3.28 -10.62
CA LEU A 77 -1.37 -2.11 -10.06
C LEU A 77 -0.37 -1.54 -11.06
N LEU A 78 -0.43 -0.24 -11.26
CA LEU A 78 0.58 0.50 -12.02
C LEU A 78 1.44 1.27 -11.05
N ILE A 79 2.76 1.13 -11.19
CA ILE A 79 3.73 1.90 -10.41
C ILE A 79 4.48 2.78 -11.39
N ASP A 80 4.25 4.09 -11.31
CA ASP A 80 4.93 5.05 -12.16
C ASP A 80 6.26 5.45 -11.53
N LEU A 81 7.32 5.29 -12.28
CA LEU A 81 8.65 5.82 -11.99
C LEU A 81 8.90 6.99 -12.92
N GLN A 82 10.02 7.70 -12.74
CA GLN A 82 10.30 8.88 -13.60
C GLN A 82 10.38 8.52 -15.08
N ASP A 83 10.97 7.35 -15.40
CA ASP A 83 11.28 7.00 -16.77
C ASP A 83 10.40 5.90 -17.35
N LEU A 84 9.61 5.22 -16.50
CA LEU A 84 8.81 4.10 -16.97
C LEU A 84 7.67 3.80 -15.99
N THR A 85 6.70 3.02 -16.46
CA THR A 85 5.61 2.51 -15.65
C THR A 85 5.74 0.99 -15.55
N ILE A 86 5.67 0.49 -14.32
CA ILE A 86 5.64 -0.95 -14.03
C ILE A 86 4.19 -1.37 -13.90
N GLU A 87 3.82 -2.44 -14.57
CA GLU A 87 2.48 -3.01 -14.47
C GLU A 87 2.56 -4.36 -13.76
N LEU A 88 1.79 -4.51 -12.67
CA LEU A 88 1.73 -5.74 -11.89
C LEU A 88 0.35 -6.36 -11.99
N SER A 89 0.32 -7.63 -12.40
CA SER A 89 -0.88 -8.48 -12.41
C SER A 89 -0.93 -9.30 -11.11
N PRO A 90 -2.06 -9.99 -10.82
CA PRO A 90 -2.14 -10.81 -9.61
C PRO A 90 -0.98 -11.78 -9.48
N ARG A 91 -0.48 -11.90 -8.25
CA ARG A 91 0.67 -12.73 -7.86
C ARG A 91 2.01 -12.22 -8.38
N GLN A 92 2.07 -10.95 -8.75
CA GLN A 92 3.33 -10.28 -9.08
C GLN A 92 3.66 -9.23 -8.03
N GLY A 93 4.93 -9.08 -7.75
CA GLY A 93 5.42 -8.13 -6.76
C GLY A 93 6.60 -7.31 -7.26
N TYR A 94 6.89 -6.22 -6.56
CA TYR A 94 7.92 -5.28 -6.96
C TYR A 94 8.41 -4.49 -5.74
N VAL A 95 9.72 -4.31 -5.65
CA VAL A 95 10.30 -3.45 -4.61
C VAL A 95 10.63 -2.09 -5.19
N VAL A 96 10.07 -1.04 -4.60
CA VAL A 96 10.50 0.33 -4.87
C VAL A 96 11.56 0.67 -3.83
N PRO A 97 12.83 0.88 -4.24
CA PRO A 97 13.89 1.13 -3.27
C PRO A 97 13.78 2.54 -2.68
N LYS A 98 14.38 2.69 -1.50
CA LYS A 98 14.42 3.99 -0.81
C LYS A 98 14.96 5.08 -1.73
N GLY A 99 14.43 6.28 -1.55
CA GLY A 99 14.84 7.46 -2.34
C GLY A 99 14.25 7.52 -3.74
N THR A 100 13.46 6.55 -4.15
CA THR A 100 12.89 6.52 -5.50
C THR A 100 11.55 7.23 -5.54
N MET A 101 11.47 8.31 -6.32
CA MET A 101 10.22 9.01 -6.57
C MET A 101 9.28 8.14 -7.39
N HIS A 102 8.07 7.94 -6.88
CA HIS A 102 7.10 7.05 -7.51
C HIS A 102 5.68 7.44 -7.15
N ARG A 103 4.73 6.87 -7.88
CA ARG A 103 3.32 6.86 -7.48
C ARG A 103 2.69 5.55 -7.92
N THR A 104 1.66 5.13 -7.18
CA THR A 104 0.84 3.99 -7.55
C THR A 104 -0.49 4.48 -8.12
N ARG A 105 -1.07 3.71 -9.04
CA ARG A 105 -2.41 3.96 -9.56
C ARG A 105 -3.04 2.66 -10.03
N ALA A 106 -4.36 2.65 -10.05
CA ALA A 106 -5.12 1.49 -10.50
C ALA A 106 -6.32 1.99 -11.32
N LEU A 107 -6.47 1.47 -12.53
CA LEU A 107 -7.57 1.85 -13.40
C LEU A 107 -8.87 1.15 -13.00
N GLU A 108 -8.77 0.02 -12.31
CA GLU A 108 -9.89 -0.71 -11.76
C GLU A 108 -9.59 -1.05 -10.31
N ARG A 109 -10.61 -1.48 -9.57
CA ARG A 109 -10.44 -1.82 -8.16
C ARG A 109 -9.42 -2.94 -8.00
N THR A 110 -8.42 -2.69 -7.17
CA THR A 110 -7.25 -3.55 -7.03
C THR A 110 -6.94 -3.75 -5.57
N SER A 111 -6.66 -5.00 -5.19
CA SER A 111 -6.24 -5.36 -3.84
C SER A 111 -4.77 -5.72 -3.85
N ILE A 112 -4.01 -5.09 -2.95
CA ILE A 112 -2.56 -5.29 -2.85
C ILE A 112 -2.15 -5.47 -1.40
N LEU A 113 -1.01 -6.14 -1.21
CA LEU A 113 -0.29 -6.11 0.06
C LEU A 113 0.97 -5.26 -0.12
N MET A 114 1.31 -4.54 0.93
CA MET A 114 2.56 -3.79 1.03
C MET A 114 3.31 -4.26 2.25
N VAL A 115 4.62 -4.44 2.12
CA VAL A 115 5.49 -4.76 3.24
C VAL A 115 6.52 -3.65 3.34
N GLU A 116 6.62 -3.04 4.50
CA GLU A 116 7.48 -1.90 4.71
C GLU A 116 7.84 -1.76 6.19
N ASN A 117 8.81 -0.90 6.48
CA ASN A 117 9.21 -0.67 7.86
C ASN A 117 8.07 0.01 8.62
N TYR A 118 7.93 -0.34 9.91
CA TYR A 118 6.87 0.16 10.77
C TYR A 118 6.80 1.70 10.82
N GLY A 119 7.95 2.37 10.75
CA GLY A 119 8.03 3.83 10.85
C GLY A 119 7.68 4.59 9.56
N ILE A 120 7.40 3.90 8.45
CA ILE A 120 7.09 4.57 7.19
C ILE A 120 5.79 5.38 7.30
N VAL A 121 5.82 6.61 6.78
CA VAL A 121 4.64 7.44 6.59
C VAL A 121 4.15 7.20 5.15
N PRO A 122 2.98 6.58 4.93
CA PRO A 122 2.55 6.19 3.58
C PRO A 122 2.53 7.31 2.55
N THR A 123 2.24 8.53 2.96
CA THR A 123 2.18 9.69 2.06
C THR A 123 3.54 10.25 1.66
N GLY A 124 4.61 9.73 2.23
CA GLY A 124 5.97 10.12 1.90
C GLY A 124 6.73 10.65 3.10
N ASN A 125 7.98 10.33 3.18
CA ASN A 125 8.90 10.79 4.19
C ASN A 125 10.35 10.61 3.71
#